data_46334070b795d1b3bdb1b09b7d77b647
#
_entry.id   46334070b795d1b3bdb1b09b7d77b647
#
_cell.length_a   1.000
_cell.length_b   1.000
_cell.length_c   1.000
_cell.angle_alpha   90.00
_cell.angle_beta   90.00
_cell.angle_gamma   90.00
#
_symmetry.space_group_name_H-M   'P 1'
#
loop_
_entity.id
_entity.type
_entity.pdbx_description
1 polymer ?
#
loop_
_entity_poly.entity_id
_entity_poly.type
_entity_poly.pdbx_seq_one_letter_code
_entity_poly.pdbx_strand_id
1 'polypeptide(L)'
;MERFLQIIINSGLAFLTVATVSLFTSGLTSARAETFVGSNVDSRVLLAFHVNENAAQAWLPDGWLIESYSTGPLAGANLLVVLVDRHLARNAEGNPTTPSSYRGVALVSPGSQEGSDETRTYVTRMYATPPGYDPYRNAINARIGRSATHEVVDNAAPVRTEEWTVTPDSGGEMRFALSYKSGIPSWSKGQALPYSNIDPAFHRIYRYDQLVDLVMSIPAGKTLAGETTFASTIPEIAPMFDGNETLIAIISVPAYVRKVFLP
;
A
#
# COMPACT_ATOMS: atom_id res chain seq x y z
N MET A 1 -12.14 28.31 -51.06
CA MET A 1 -12.90 29.51 -51.49
C MET A 1 -13.36 30.18 -50.22
N GLU A 2 -12.59 31.16 -49.82
CA GLU A 2 -12.90 32.61 -49.92
C GLU A 2 -14.07 32.96 -48.97
N ARG A 3 -13.79 33.74 -48.02
CA ARG A 3 -13.41 35.14 -47.81
C ARG A 3 -14.50 35.96 -47.13
N PHE A 4 -14.09 36.80 -46.21
CA PHE A 4 -14.40 38.21 -45.95
C PHE A 4 -15.66 38.49 -45.08
N LEU A 5 -15.78 39.48 -44.26
CA LEU A 5 -14.93 40.67 -43.92
C LEU A 5 -15.49 41.34 -42.66
N GLN A 6 -14.66 41.93 -41.94
CA GLN A 6 -14.72 42.96 -40.92
C GLN A 6 -15.68 44.12 -41.19
N ILE A 7 -16.34 44.70 -40.20
CA ILE A 7 -16.54 46.18 -40.12
C ILE A 7 -16.74 46.58 -38.63
N ILE A 8 -15.99 47.60 -38.28
CA ILE A 8 -15.96 48.41 -37.06
C ILE A 8 -17.05 49.46 -37.08
N ILE A 9 -17.66 49.84 -35.96
CA ILE A 9 -18.03 51.23 -35.68
C ILE A 9 -18.07 51.48 -34.15
N ASN A 10 -17.35 52.50 -33.73
CA ASN A 10 -17.31 53.15 -32.44
C ASN A 10 -18.65 53.82 -32.04
N SER A 11 -18.97 53.79 -30.75
CA SER A 11 -19.62 54.89 -30.07
C SER A 11 -19.38 54.81 -28.57
N GLY A 12 -18.76 55.81 -27.99
CA GLY A 12 -18.46 55.89 -26.59
C GLY A 12 -19.65 56.16 -25.71
N LEU A 13 -19.62 55.64 -24.53
CA LEU A 13 -20.34 56.15 -23.36
C LEU A 13 -19.54 55.84 -22.11
N ALA A 14 -19.08 56.88 -21.42
CA ALA A 14 -18.35 56.79 -20.15
C ALA A 14 -19.32 56.30 -19.06
N PHE A 15 -19.00 55.14 -18.44
CA PHE A 15 -19.59 54.73 -17.18
C PHE A 15 -18.54 54.69 -16.11
N LEU A 16 -18.80 55.50 -15.09
CA LEU A 16 -18.04 55.61 -13.84
C LEU A 16 -18.16 54.25 -13.12
N THR A 17 -17.14 53.41 -13.16
CA THR A 17 -17.08 52.16 -12.39
C THR A 17 -16.50 52.47 -11.00
N VAL A 18 -17.38 52.43 -9.99
CA VAL A 18 -17.01 52.32 -8.58
C VAL A 18 -16.32 50.98 -8.39
N ALA A 19 -15.01 51.00 -8.16
CA ALA A 19 -14.25 49.80 -7.80
C ALA A 19 -14.59 49.43 -6.35
N THR A 20 -15.51 48.47 -6.19
CA THR A 20 -15.66 47.70 -4.95
C THR A 20 -14.45 46.78 -4.79
N VAL A 21 -13.51 47.17 -3.94
CA VAL A 21 -12.44 46.26 -3.49
C VAL A 21 -13.07 45.21 -2.59
N SER A 22 -13.41 44.09 -3.20
CA SER A 22 -13.73 42.87 -2.46
C SER A 22 -12.43 42.31 -1.87
N LEU A 23 -12.23 42.56 -0.59
CA LEU A 23 -11.23 41.84 0.21
C LEU A 23 -11.61 40.36 0.24
N PHE A 24 -11.09 39.59 -0.72
CA PHE A 24 -11.01 38.17 -0.56
C PHE A 24 -10.01 37.86 0.58
N THR A 25 -10.53 37.67 1.78
CA THR A 25 -9.82 36.95 2.82
C THR A 25 -9.68 35.51 2.32
N SER A 26 -8.66 35.28 1.50
CA SER A 26 -8.17 33.93 1.22
C SER A 26 -7.81 33.38 2.59
N GLY A 27 -8.65 32.51 3.13
CA GLY A 27 -8.28 31.68 4.25
C GLY A 27 -7.00 30.94 3.83
N LEU A 28 -5.87 31.40 4.36
CA LEU A 28 -4.62 30.67 4.28
C LEU A 28 -4.83 29.38 5.08
N THR A 29 -5.38 28.36 4.43
CA THR A 29 -5.17 27.01 4.89
C THR A 29 -3.67 26.84 4.87
N SER A 30 -3.04 26.88 6.04
CA SER A 30 -1.63 26.55 6.20
C SER A 30 -1.41 25.20 5.55
N ALA A 31 -0.90 25.19 4.33
CA ALA A 31 -0.36 23.97 3.72
C ALA A 31 0.77 23.54 4.67
N ARG A 32 0.48 22.58 5.54
CA ARG A 32 1.49 22.02 6.43
C ARG A 32 2.55 21.41 5.55
N ALA A 33 3.79 21.89 5.64
CA ALA A 33 4.86 21.37 4.83
C ALA A 33 5.13 19.92 5.26
N GLU A 34 5.09 19.01 4.29
CA GLU A 34 5.45 17.62 4.54
C GLU A 34 6.86 17.50 5.11
N THR A 35 7.02 16.70 6.14
CA THR A 35 8.31 16.47 6.79
C THR A 35 8.92 15.18 6.29
N PHE A 36 10.07 15.23 5.61
CA PHE A 36 10.82 14.05 5.22
C PHE A 36 11.39 13.36 6.45
N VAL A 37 11.12 12.06 6.62
CA VAL A 37 11.55 11.29 7.79
C VAL A 37 12.50 10.16 7.45
N GLY A 38 12.71 9.87 6.18
CA GLY A 38 13.67 8.86 5.77
C GLY A 38 13.29 8.11 4.49
N SER A 39 14.10 7.14 4.17
CA SER A 39 13.94 6.31 2.96
C SER A 39 14.25 4.85 3.24
N ASN A 40 13.78 3.97 2.37
CA ASN A 40 14.14 2.56 2.45
C ASN A 40 14.19 1.88 1.08
N VAL A 41 14.90 0.76 1.08
CA VAL A 41 14.96 -0.19 -0.04
C VAL A 41 14.50 -1.55 0.48
N ASP A 42 13.49 -2.10 -0.16
CA ASP A 42 12.85 -3.37 0.23
C ASP A 42 12.71 -4.30 -0.98
N SER A 43 12.53 -5.59 -0.72
CA SER A 43 11.75 -6.49 -1.58
C SER A 43 10.46 -6.89 -0.86
N ARG A 44 9.40 -7.18 -1.62
CA ARG A 44 8.06 -7.45 -1.06
C ARG A 44 7.33 -8.54 -1.83
N VAL A 45 6.43 -9.20 -1.12
CA VAL A 45 5.34 -9.96 -1.72
C VAL A 45 4.03 -9.44 -1.12
N LEU A 46 3.06 -9.15 -1.98
CA LEU A 46 1.72 -8.75 -1.57
C LEU A 46 0.77 -9.89 -1.91
N LEU A 47 0.04 -10.34 -0.90
CA LEU A 47 -1.05 -11.30 -1.04
C LEU A 47 -2.35 -10.55 -0.80
N ALA A 48 -3.22 -10.54 -1.80
CA ALA A 48 -4.52 -9.90 -1.71
C ALA A 48 -5.59 -10.97 -1.47
N PHE A 49 -6.31 -10.85 -0.37
CA PHE A 49 -7.36 -11.78 0.02
C PHE A 49 -8.73 -11.11 0.05
N HIS A 50 -9.76 -11.87 -0.27
CA HIS A 50 -11.10 -11.61 0.23
C HIS A 50 -11.29 -12.50 1.45
N VAL A 51 -11.48 -11.87 2.60
CA VAL A 51 -11.67 -12.55 3.90
C VAL A 51 -13.06 -12.22 4.45
N ASN A 52 -13.46 -12.89 5.54
CA ASN A 52 -14.70 -12.61 6.25
C ASN A 52 -14.81 -11.11 6.60
N GLU A 53 -15.83 -10.44 6.05
CA GLU A 53 -16.01 -8.99 6.18
C GLU A 53 -16.22 -8.55 7.64
N ASN A 54 -16.97 -9.30 8.43
CA ASN A 54 -17.19 -8.98 9.86
C ASN A 54 -15.87 -9.08 10.65
N ALA A 55 -15.06 -10.09 10.33
CA ALA A 55 -13.74 -10.24 10.95
C ALA A 55 -12.78 -9.12 10.58
N ALA A 56 -12.78 -8.69 9.29
CA ALA A 56 -11.96 -7.57 8.83
C ALA A 56 -12.49 -6.23 9.37
N GLN A 57 -13.81 -6.04 9.44
CA GLN A 57 -14.47 -4.86 10.00
C GLN A 57 -14.02 -4.58 11.43
N ALA A 58 -13.86 -5.59 12.25
CA ALA A 58 -13.43 -5.46 13.65
C ALA A 58 -12.05 -4.81 13.82
N TRP A 59 -11.29 -4.68 12.76
CA TRP A 59 -9.95 -4.07 12.76
C TRP A 59 -9.93 -2.63 12.25
N LEU A 60 -11.06 -2.12 11.76
CA LEU A 60 -11.17 -0.73 11.34
C LEU A 60 -11.56 0.17 12.52
N PRO A 61 -11.20 1.46 12.47
CA PRO A 61 -11.65 2.44 13.47
C PRO A 61 -13.17 2.63 13.43
N ASP A 62 -13.74 3.10 14.53
CA ASP A 62 -15.15 3.49 14.61
C ASP A 62 -15.51 4.51 13.51
N GLY A 63 -16.67 4.34 12.89
CA GLY A 63 -17.16 5.19 11.79
C GLY A 63 -16.53 4.88 10.43
N TRP A 64 -15.75 3.79 10.30
CA TRP A 64 -15.21 3.30 9.04
C TRP A 64 -15.74 1.91 8.71
N LEU A 65 -16.18 1.75 7.48
CA LEU A 65 -16.73 0.50 6.96
C LEU A 65 -15.68 -0.20 6.10
N ILE A 66 -15.56 -1.52 6.26
CA ILE A 66 -14.66 -2.32 5.43
C ILE A 66 -15.09 -2.25 3.97
N GLU A 67 -14.12 -2.10 3.08
CA GLU A 67 -14.34 -2.06 1.65
C GLU A 67 -13.53 -3.16 0.94
N SER A 68 -13.91 -3.43 -0.29
CA SER A 68 -13.06 -4.17 -1.23
C SER A 68 -12.45 -3.22 -2.25
N TYR A 69 -11.23 -3.50 -2.70
CA TYR A 69 -10.67 -2.79 -3.84
C TYR A 69 -11.61 -2.92 -5.04
N SER A 70 -12.05 -1.81 -5.61
CA SER A 70 -13.09 -1.79 -6.65
C SER A 70 -12.58 -2.07 -8.05
N THR A 71 -11.28 -1.85 -8.30
CA THR A 71 -10.69 -1.90 -9.65
C THR A 71 -9.28 -2.47 -9.65
N GLY A 72 -8.79 -2.77 -10.85
CA GLY A 72 -7.42 -3.23 -11.07
C GLY A 72 -7.17 -4.67 -10.62
N PRO A 73 -5.89 -5.06 -10.50
CA PRO A 73 -5.53 -6.45 -10.23
C PRO A 73 -5.89 -6.92 -8.81
N LEU A 74 -6.30 -6.02 -7.91
CA LEU A 74 -6.70 -6.32 -6.53
C LEU A 74 -8.23 -6.30 -6.34
N ALA A 75 -9.02 -6.05 -7.41
CA ALA A 75 -10.47 -5.92 -7.29
C ALA A 75 -11.11 -7.13 -6.59
N GLY A 76 -11.96 -6.87 -5.61
CA GLY A 76 -12.61 -7.88 -4.77
C GLY A 76 -11.83 -8.25 -3.50
N ALA A 77 -10.58 -7.86 -3.33
CA ALA A 77 -9.85 -8.08 -2.09
C ALA A 77 -10.20 -7.01 -1.04
N ASN A 78 -10.35 -7.42 0.23
CA ASN A 78 -10.57 -6.53 1.37
C ASN A 78 -9.42 -6.58 2.40
N LEU A 79 -8.43 -7.43 2.17
CA LEU A 79 -7.23 -7.55 2.99
C LEU A 79 -5.99 -7.74 2.12
N LEU A 80 -4.94 -6.99 2.39
CA LEU A 80 -3.59 -7.24 1.88
C LEU A 80 -2.70 -7.74 3.01
N VAL A 81 -2.00 -8.84 2.79
CA VAL A 81 -0.87 -9.29 3.60
C VAL A 81 0.40 -8.87 2.86
N VAL A 82 1.11 -7.88 3.38
CA VAL A 82 2.31 -7.31 2.76
C VAL A 82 3.54 -7.82 3.49
N LEU A 83 4.22 -8.78 2.90
CA LEU A 83 5.47 -9.36 3.37
C LEU A 83 6.62 -8.45 2.91
N VAL A 84 7.44 -7.96 3.83
CA VAL A 84 8.49 -6.96 3.57
C VAL A 84 9.84 -7.47 4.05
N ASP A 85 10.80 -7.59 3.15
CA ASP A 85 12.22 -7.76 3.50
C ASP A 85 12.93 -6.43 3.26
N ARG A 86 13.21 -5.72 4.34
CA ARG A 86 13.88 -4.42 4.29
C ARG A 86 15.37 -4.59 4.26
N HIS A 87 15.99 -4.22 3.15
CA HIS A 87 17.43 -4.32 2.96
C HIS A 87 18.16 -3.15 3.56
N LEU A 88 17.55 -1.94 3.49
CA LEU A 88 18.15 -0.73 4.02
C LEU A 88 17.07 0.26 4.42
N ALA A 89 17.13 0.75 5.65
CA ALA A 89 16.39 1.90 6.14
C ALA A 89 17.35 3.03 6.48
N ARG A 90 16.98 4.27 6.12
CA ARG A 90 17.74 5.49 6.41
C ARG A 90 16.84 6.52 7.08
N ASN A 91 17.42 7.30 7.97
CA ASN A 91 16.78 8.47 8.58
C ASN A 91 16.72 9.67 7.61
N ALA A 92 16.25 10.82 8.09
CA ALA A 92 16.09 12.05 7.29
C ALA A 92 17.42 12.58 6.76
N GLU A 93 18.52 12.38 7.49
CA GLU A 93 19.88 12.79 7.12
C GLU A 93 20.54 11.82 6.13
N GLY A 94 19.87 10.71 5.80
CA GLY A 94 20.39 9.69 4.88
C GLY A 94 21.26 8.62 5.53
N ASN A 95 21.46 8.66 6.85
CA ASN A 95 22.22 7.66 7.59
C ASN A 95 21.41 6.38 7.80
N PRO A 96 22.03 5.19 7.76
CA PRO A 96 21.36 3.95 8.13
C PRO A 96 20.76 4.03 9.55
N THR A 97 19.54 3.54 9.71
CA THR A 97 18.92 3.40 11.05
C THR A 97 19.50 2.21 11.80
N THR A 98 19.19 2.10 13.09
CA THR A 98 19.56 0.93 13.90
C THR A 98 18.31 0.24 14.43
N PRO A 99 17.96 -0.96 13.93
CA PRO A 99 18.58 -1.68 12.80
C PRO A 99 18.28 -0.99 11.46
N SER A 100 19.16 -1.20 10.48
CA SER A 100 18.96 -0.72 9.11
C SER A 100 18.28 -1.75 8.19
N SER A 101 18.34 -3.03 8.58
CA SER A 101 17.75 -4.15 7.86
C SER A 101 16.86 -4.97 8.80
N TYR A 102 15.63 -5.27 8.38
CA TYR A 102 14.69 -6.04 9.17
C TYR A 102 13.52 -6.54 8.31
N ARG A 103 12.75 -7.50 8.82
CA ARG A 103 11.56 -8.01 8.16
C ARG A 103 10.31 -7.55 8.88
N GLY A 104 9.23 -7.44 8.13
CA GLY A 104 7.92 -7.11 8.66
C GLY A 104 6.81 -7.66 7.78
N VAL A 105 5.65 -7.84 8.40
CA VAL A 105 4.40 -8.13 7.72
C VAL A 105 3.40 -7.08 8.13
N ALA A 106 2.72 -6.48 7.16
CA ALA A 106 1.62 -5.57 7.43
C ALA A 106 0.31 -6.16 6.91
N LEU A 107 -0.73 -6.13 7.74
CA LEU A 107 -2.10 -6.34 7.32
C LEU A 107 -2.70 -5.00 7.00
N VAL A 108 -3.30 -4.89 5.82
CA VAL A 108 -3.76 -3.61 5.28
C VAL A 108 -5.14 -3.79 4.66
N SER A 109 -6.10 -2.98 5.10
CA SER A 109 -7.48 -3.03 4.60
C SER A 109 -7.95 -1.67 4.11
N PRO A 110 -8.68 -1.62 2.98
CA PRO A 110 -9.38 -0.42 2.56
C PRO A 110 -10.63 -0.22 3.40
N GLY A 111 -10.99 1.03 3.62
CA GLY A 111 -12.24 1.39 4.30
C GLY A 111 -12.81 2.68 3.76
N SER A 112 -14.14 2.83 3.83
CA SER A 112 -14.86 4.07 3.55
C SER A 112 -15.39 4.68 4.84
N GLN A 113 -15.47 6.00 4.90
CA GLN A 113 -16.05 6.67 6.05
C GLN A 113 -17.58 6.63 5.93
N GLU A 114 -18.25 6.21 7.01
CA GLU A 114 -19.71 6.17 7.06
C GLU A 114 -20.31 7.55 6.79
N GLY A 115 -21.23 7.63 5.83
CA GLY A 115 -21.89 8.88 5.43
C GLY A 115 -21.03 9.86 4.61
N SER A 116 -19.92 9.40 4.05
CA SER A 116 -18.99 10.19 3.22
C SER A 116 -18.47 9.36 2.05
N ASP A 117 -17.93 10.03 1.01
CA ASP A 117 -17.21 9.39 -0.09
C ASP A 117 -15.71 9.20 0.21
N GLU A 118 -15.29 9.50 1.43
CA GLU A 118 -13.87 9.37 1.81
C GLU A 118 -13.49 7.90 1.94
N THR A 119 -12.40 7.53 1.27
CA THR A 119 -11.80 6.20 1.37
C THR A 119 -10.37 6.30 1.86
N ARG A 120 -9.96 5.35 2.71
CA ARG A 120 -8.60 5.24 3.25
C ARG A 120 -8.10 3.81 3.19
N THR A 121 -6.79 3.68 3.26
CA THR A 121 -6.12 2.39 3.45
C THR A 121 -5.54 2.37 4.85
N TYR A 122 -5.99 1.42 5.67
CA TYR A 122 -5.57 1.27 7.06
C TYR A 122 -4.54 0.16 7.21
N VAL A 123 -3.43 0.45 7.89
CA VAL A 123 -2.55 -0.59 8.43
C VAL A 123 -3.19 -1.07 9.72
N THR A 124 -3.79 -2.26 9.67
CA THR A 124 -4.60 -2.79 10.77
C THR A 124 -3.76 -3.58 11.78
N ARG A 125 -2.67 -4.19 11.33
CA ARG A 125 -1.69 -4.89 12.18
C ARG A 125 -0.32 -4.91 11.52
N MET A 126 0.73 -4.85 12.33
CA MET A 126 2.09 -5.17 11.89
C MET A 126 2.70 -6.27 12.75
N TYR A 127 3.46 -7.17 12.12
CA TYR A 127 4.40 -8.07 12.75
C TYR A 127 5.81 -7.64 12.33
N ALA A 128 6.74 -7.44 13.25
CA ALA A 128 8.04 -6.86 12.93
C ALA A 128 9.20 -7.51 13.70
N THR A 129 10.36 -7.57 13.05
CA THR A 129 11.65 -7.92 13.65
C THR A 129 12.63 -6.79 13.40
N PRO A 130 13.49 -6.45 14.34
CA PRO A 130 13.40 -6.60 15.79
C PRO A 130 12.44 -5.59 16.39
N PRO A 131 12.27 -5.58 17.71
CA PRO A 131 11.32 -4.69 18.37
C PRO A 131 11.64 -3.21 18.10
N GLY A 132 10.60 -2.39 18.08
CA GLY A 132 10.71 -0.93 18.08
C GLY A 132 10.35 -0.20 16.80
N TYR A 133 10.17 -0.87 15.67
CA TYR A 133 9.63 -0.19 14.47
C TYR A 133 8.11 -0.35 14.40
N ASP A 134 7.41 0.54 15.08
CA ASP A 134 5.95 0.58 15.12
C ASP A 134 5.41 1.96 14.73
N PRO A 135 5.42 2.30 13.44
CA PRO A 135 5.00 3.61 12.98
C PRO A 135 3.47 3.84 13.10
N TYR A 136 2.69 2.79 13.26
CA TYR A 136 1.22 2.85 13.32
C TYR A 136 0.66 2.49 14.70
N ARG A 137 1.52 2.23 15.72
CA ARG A 137 1.18 1.87 17.09
C ARG A 137 0.36 0.58 17.21
N ASN A 138 0.58 -0.35 16.27
CA ASN A 138 -0.12 -1.62 16.22
C ASN A 138 0.79 -2.82 15.91
N ALA A 139 2.10 -2.66 16.07
CA ALA A 139 3.04 -3.73 15.80
C ALA A 139 3.17 -4.70 16.97
N ILE A 140 3.26 -5.99 16.63
CA ILE A 140 3.64 -7.07 17.53
C ILE A 140 5.01 -7.58 17.10
N ASN A 141 5.88 -7.83 18.07
CA ASN A 141 7.16 -8.45 17.79
C ASN A 141 6.96 -9.86 17.25
N ALA A 142 7.74 -10.22 16.24
CA ALA A 142 7.69 -11.54 15.64
C ALA A 142 9.07 -12.01 15.19
N ARG A 143 9.30 -13.31 15.23
CA ARG A 143 10.37 -13.94 14.46
C ARG A 143 9.86 -14.11 13.04
N ILE A 144 10.59 -13.58 12.06
CA ILE A 144 10.23 -13.66 10.65
C ILE A 144 11.40 -14.27 9.88
N GLY A 145 11.18 -15.50 9.38
CA GLY A 145 12.05 -16.18 8.45
C GLY A 145 11.66 -15.88 7.01
N ARG A 146 12.65 -15.79 6.12
CA ARG A 146 12.46 -15.75 4.67
C ARG A 146 13.53 -16.59 3.98
N SER A 147 13.12 -17.44 3.04
CA SER A 147 13.97 -18.04 2.04
C SER A 147 13.49 -17.61 0.66
N ALA A 148 14.41 -17.24 -0.22
CA ALA A 148 14.06 -16.82 -1.58
C ALA A 148 15.15 -17.31 -2.55
N THR A 149 14.72 -17.89 -3.67
CA THR A 149 15.63 -18.25 -4.77
C THR A 149 15.19 -17.60 -6.08
N HIS A 150 16.16 -17.39 -6.95
CA HIS A 150 15.94 -16.91 -8.30
C HIS A 150 16.82 -17.75 -9.23
N GLU A 151 16.20 -18.71 -9.87
CA GLU A 151 16.88 -19.63 -10.77
C GLU A 151 16.62 -19.26 -12.21
N VAL A 152 17.70 -19.15 -12.98
CA VAL A 152 17.67 -18.88 -14.42
C VAL A 152 18.43 -19.97 -15.10
N VAL A 153 17.78 -20.71 -16.01
CA VAL A 153 18.41 -21.74 -16.82
C VAL A 153 18.34 -21.32 -18.28
N ASP A 154 19.51 -21.05 -18.87
CA ASP A 154 19.67 -20.59 -20.24
C ASP A 154 18.80 -19.35 -20.55
N ASN A 155 17.96 -19.44 -21.61
CA ASN A 155 17.02 -18.38 -22.02
C ASN A 155 15.59 -18.61 -21.50
N ALA A 156 15.38 -19.52 -20.54
CA ALA A 156 14.06 -19.77 -19.97
C ALA A 156 13.62 -18.62 -19.07
N ALA A 157 12.30 -18.51 -18.89
CA ALA A 157 11.75 -17.59 -17.89
C ALA A 157 12.26 -17.99 -16.49
N PRO A 158 12.74 -17.03 -15.68
CA PRO A 158 13.23 -17.33 -14.35
C PRO A 158 12.17 -18.02 -13.48
N VAL A 159 12.58 -19.02 -12.71
CA VAL A 159 11.76 -19.59 -11.64
C VAL A 159 12.15 -18.91 -10.33
N ARG A 160 11.15 -18.42 -9.61
CA ARG A 160 11.32 -17.80 -8.29
C ARG A 160 10.60 -18.62 -7.25
N THR A 161 11.26 -18.80 -6.11
CA THR A 161 10.61 -19.36 -4.92
C THR A 161 10.69 -18.37 -3.79
N GLU A 162 9.65 -18.35 -2.95
CA GLU A 162 9.56 -17.53 -1.74
C GLU A 162 8.96 -18.37 -0.63
N GLU A 163 9.61 -18.42 0.51
CA GLU A 163 9.08 -19.04 1.72
C GLU A 163 9.16 -18.05 2.87
N TRP A 164 8.06 -17.90 3.58
CA TRP A 164 7.97 -17.01 4.72
C TRP A 164 7.37 -17.73 5.91
N THR A 165 7.95 -17.50 7.09
CA THR A 165 7.44 -17.96 8.36
C THR A 165 7.40 -16.78 9.32
N VAL A 166 6.24 -16.55 9.93
CA VAL A 166 6.00 -15.44 10.87
C VAL A 166 5.48 -16.03 12.18
N THR A 167 6.23 -15.90 13.25
CA THR A 167 5.87 -16.39 14.58
C THR A 167 5.82 -15.19 15.55
N PRO A 168 4.63 -14.59 15.76
CA PRO A 168 4.47 -13.46 16.69
C PRO A 168 4.64 -13.89 18.14
N ASP A 169 5.03 -12.93 19.00
CA ASP A 169 5.05 -13.13 20.46
C ASP A 169 3.66 -13.38 21.04
N SER A 170 2.59 -12.98 20.33
CA SER A 170 1.19 -13.29 20.68
C SER A 170 0.79 -14.74 20.44
N GLY A 171 1.63 -15.56 19.83
CA GLY A 171 1.43 -16.97 19.55
C GLY A 171 0.91 -17.29 18.16
N GLY A 172 0.94 -18.57 17.82
CA GLY A 172 0.61 -19.05 16.50
C GLY A 172 1.69 -18.81 15.45
N GLU A 173 1.38 -19.11 14.21
CA GLU A 173 2.31 -18.98 13.10
C GLU A 173 1.57 -18.69 11.80
N MET A 174 2.17 -17.89 10.93
CA MET A 174 1.77 -17.72 9.54
C MET A 174 2.87 -18.30 8.64
N ARG A 175 2.47 -19.09 7.67
CA ARG A 175 3.36 -19.65 6.64
C ARG A 175 2.86 -19.29 5.26
N PHE A 176 3.77 -18.93 4.41
CA PHE A 176 3.53 -18.70 2.99
C PHE A 176 4.65 -19.32 2.17
N ALA A 177 4.28 -20.03 1.13
CA ALA A 177 5.22 -20.53 0.12
C ALA A 177 4.67 -20.24 -1.28
N LEU A 178 5.57 -19.88 -2.18
CA LEU A 178 5.28 -19.54 -3.56
C LEU A 178 6.41 -20.05 -4.46
N SER A 179 6.07 -20.77 -5.51
CA SER A 179 6.98 -21.10 -6.61
C SER A 179 6.31 -20.69 -7.92
N TYR A 180 6.98 -19.89 -8.74
CA TYR A 180 6.37 -19.42 -9.98
C TYR A 180 7.39 -19.08 -11.06
N LYS A 181 6.95 -19.17 -12.32
CA LYS A 181 7.70 -18.62 -13.45
C LYS A 181 7.48 -17.11 -13.48
N SER A 182 8.56 -16.36 -13.33
CA SER A 182 8.52 -14.89 -13.37
C SER A 182 8.09 -14.41 -14.76
N GLY A 183 7.19 -13.43 -14.78
CA GLY A 183 6.84 -12.71 -15.99
C GLY A 183 7.88 -11.67 -16.38
N ILE A 184 7.47 -10.72 -17.22
CA ILE A 184 8.26 -9.52 -17.50
C ILE A 184 7.85 -8.45 -16.48
N PRO A 185 8.71 -8.12 -15.51
CA PRO A 185 8.37 -7.11 -14.52
C PRO A 185 8.24 -5.73 -15.15
N SER A 186 7.34 -4.91 -14.63
CA SER A 186 7.16 -3.53 -15.04
C SER A 186 7.67 -2.56 -13.98
N TRP A 187 8.24 -1.44 -14.41
CA TRP A 187 8.60 -0.35 -13.50
C TRP A 187 7.43 0.60 -13.32
N SER A 188 7.12 0.95 -12.08
CA SER A 188 6.06 1.89 -11.75
C SER A 188 6.48 2.83 -10.62
N LYS A 189 5.83 4.00 -10.58
CA LYS A 189 5.95 4.99 -9.51
C LYS A 189 4.58 5.21 -8.90
N GLY A 190 4.56 5.57 -7.62
CA GLY A 190 3.30 5.82 -6.96
C GLY A 190 3.44 6.56 -5.63
N GLN A 191 2.28 6.87 -5.08
CA GLN A 191 2.11 7.38 -3.74
C GLN A 191 1.08 6.53 -3.00
N ALA A 192 1.30 6.32 -1.71
CA ALA A 192 0.33 5.70 -0.83
C ALA A 192 0.24 6.49 0.47
N LEU A 193 -0.96 6.54 1.02
CA LEU A 193 -1.29 7.23 2.27
C LEU A 193 -1.85 6.20 3.27
N PRO A 194 -1.01 5.31 3.84
CA PRO A 194 -1.49 4.36 4.83
C PRO A 194 -1.74 5.05 6.17
N TYR A 195 -2.94 4.84 6.69
CA TYR A 195 -3.42 5.34 7.98
C TYR A 195 -3.24 4.29 9.07
N SER A 196 -3.11 4.74 10.32
CA SER A 196 -3.18 3.88 11.49
C SER A 196 -4.63 3.58 11.85
N ASN A 197 -4.94 2.32 12.16
CA ASN A 197 -6.25 1.96 12.71
C ASN A 197 -6.40 2.35 14.19
N ILE A 198 -5.28 2.54 14.90
CA ILE A 198 -5.26 2.94 16.32
C ILE A 198 -5.36 4.46 16.48
N ASP A 199 -4.81 5.21 15.54
CA ASP A 199 -4.86 6.66 15.49
C ASP A 199 -5.29 7.07 14.06
N PRO A 200 -6.61 7.15 13.77
CA PRO A 200 -7.11 7.39 12.42
C PRO A 200 -6.75 8.76 11.83
N ALA A 201 -6.27 9.69 12.65
CA ALA A 201 -5.74 10.97 12.19
C ALA A 201 -4.29 10.86 11.70
N PHE A 202 -3.56 9.82 12.14
CA PHE A 202 -2.17 9.61 11.79
C PHE A 202 -2.06 8.81 10.49
N HIS A 203 -1.28 9.33 9.56
CA HIS A 203 -0.86 8.62 8.37
C HIS A 203 0.57 8.96 7.99
N ARG A 204 1.13 8.19 7.06
CA ARG A 204 2.40 8.46 6.41
C ARG A 204 2.18 8.66 4.93
N ILE A 205 3.05 9.46 4.32
CA ILE A 205 3.06 9.67 2.89
C ILE A 205 4.24 8.87 2.34
N TYR A 206 3.95 7.88 1.51
CA TYR A 206 4.93 7.05 0.85
C TYR A 206 5.01 7.42 -0.62
N ARG A 207 6.15 7.93 -1.07
CA ARG A 207 6.45 8.09 -2.49
C ARG A 207 7.47 7.05 -2.88
N TYR A 208 7.15 6.26 -3.90
CA TYR A 208 7.95 5.09 -4.23
C TYR A 208 8.12 4.88 -5.72
N ASP A 209 9.23 4.23 -6.03
CA ASP A 209 9.53 3.57 -7.31
C ASP A 209 9.62 2.07 -7.05
N GLN A 210 9.09 1.26 -7.95
CA GLN A 210 9.08 -0.19 -7.76
C GLN A 210 9.13 -0.97 -9.06
N LEU A 211 9.76 -2.14 -9.01
CA LEU A 211 9.68 -3.16 -10.03
C LEU A 211 8.59 -4.15 -9.64
N VAL A 212 7.57 -4.35 -10.49
CA VAL A 212 6.38 -5.14 -10.18
C VAL A 212 6.27 -6.32 -11.13
N ASP A 213 6.14 -7.53 -10.59
CA ASP A 213 5.69 -8.72 -11.30
C ASP A 213 4.31 -9.12 -10.74
N LEU A 214 3.27 -8.94 -11.56
CA LEU A 214 1.94 -9.46 -11.23
C LEU A 214 1.97 -10.98 -11.43
N VAL A 215 2.07 -11.74 -10.35
CA VAL A 215 2.23 -13.20 -10.39
C VAL A 215 0.91 -13.90 -10.71
N MET A 216 -0.15 -13.47 -10.02
CA MET A 216 -1.52 -13.98 -10.19
C MET A 216 -2.52 -12.86 -9.94
N SER A 217 -3.65 -12.87 -10.65
CA SER A 217 -4.79 -11.99 -10.35
C SER A 217 -6.05 -12.55 -10.99
N ILE A 218 -7.04 -12.89 -10.18
CA ILE A 218 -8.36 -13.35 -10.66
C ILE A 218 -9.03 -12.27 -11.51
N PRO A 219 -9.17 -11.00 -11.04
CA PRO A 219 -9.87 -9.97 -11.83
C PRO A 219 -9.13 -9.58 -13.12
N ALA A 220 -7.81 -9.76 -13.18
CA ALA A 220 -7.06 -9.54 -14.41
C ALA A 220 -6.97 -10.77 -15.31
N GLY A 221 -7.61 -11.89 -14.95
CA GLY A 221 -7.56 -13.13 -15.70
C GLY A 221 -6.16 -13.77 -15.78
N LYS A 222 -5.25 -13.40 -14.85
CA LYS A 222 -3.89 -13.94 -14.82
C LYS A 222 -3.81 -15.11 -13.85
N THR A 223 -3.63 -16.30 -14.39
CA THR A 223 -3.43 -17.52 -13.60
C THR A 223 -2.00 -17.61 -13.07
N LEU A 224 -1.83 -18.27 -11.94
CA LEU A 224 -0.51 -18.60 -11.39
C LEU A 224 0.20 -19.64 -12.28
N ALA A 225 1.37 -19.28 -12.77
CA ALA A 225 2.27 -20.22 -13.48
C ALA A 225 3.20 -20.89 -12.47
N GLY A 226 2.65 -21.69 -11.57
CA GLY A 226 3.36 -22.30 -10.45
C GLY A 226 2.39 -22.76 -9.36
N GLU A 227 2.85 -22.75 -8.13
CA GLU A 227 2.09 -23.19 -6.97
C GLU A 227 2.27 -22.24 -5.79
N THR A 228 1.29 -22.18 -4.89
CA THR A 228 1.33 -21.38 -3.69
C THR A 228 0.56 -22.04 -2.55
N THR A 229 1.03 -21.82 -1.33
CA THR A 229 0.32 -22.19 -0.10
C THR A 229 0.35 -21.03 0.87
N PHE A 230 -0.75 -20.85 1.61
CA PHE A 230 -0.85 -19.92 2.70
C PHE A 230 -1.61 -20.59 3.86
N ALA A 231 -1.12 -20.42 5.08
CA ALA A 231 -1.81 -20.87 6.29
C ALA A 231 -1.46 -19.97 7.44
N SER A 232 -2.42 -19.73 8.34
CA SER A 232 -2.21 -19.00 9.58
C SER A 232 -2.92 -19.66 10.75
N THR A 233 -2.19 -19.82 11.86
CA THR A 233 -2.72 -20.23 13.17
C THR A 233 -2.60 -19.11 14.19
N ILE A 234 -2.27 -17.88 13.78
CA ILE A 234 -2.19 -16.71 14.65
C ILE A 234 -3.61 -16.40 15.20
N PRO A 235 -3.83 -16.49 16.52
CA PRO A 235 -5.19 -16.46 17.08
C PRO A 235 -5.94 -15.16 16.76
N GLU A 236 -5.28 -14.02 16.79
CA GLU A 236 -5.94 -12.73 16.60
C GLU A 236 -6.46 -12.51 15.17
N ILE A 237 -5.88 -13.18 14.17
CA ILE A 237 -6.32 -13.09 12.77
C ILE A 237 -7.05 -14.36 12.28
N ALA A 238 -7.16 -15.38 13.10
CA ALA A 238 -7.85 -16.63 12.75
C ALA A 238 -9.28 -16.43 12.22
N PRO A 239 -10.09 -15.46 12.73
CA PRO A 239 -11.41 -15.22 12.15
C PRO A 239 -11.41 -14.71 10.71
N MET A 240 -10.30 -14.16 10.21
CA MET A 240 -10.13 -13.75 8.81
C MET A 240 -9.66 -14.91 7.91
N PHE A 241 -9.01 -15.92 8.52
CA PHE A 241 -8.44 -17.08 7.82
C PHE A 241 -9.05 -18.36 8.37
N ASP A 242 -10.37 -18.49 8.16
CA ASP A 242 -11.21 -19.58 8.67
C ASP A 242 -11.40 -20.73 7.67
N GLY A 243 -10.71 -20.69 6.53
CA GLY A 243 -10.80 -21.63 5.43
C GLY A 243 -11.78 -21.21 4.32
N ASN A 244 -12.45 -20.07 4.46
CA ASN A 244 -13.34 -19.49 3.45
C ASN A 244 -12.69 -18.29 2.72
N GLU A 245 -11.51 -17.89 3.13
CA GLU A 245 -10.78 -16.82 2.45
C GLU A 245 -10.43 -17.18 1.02
N THR A 246 -10.46 -16.19 0.14
CA THR A 246 -10.08 -16.36 -1.26
C THR A 246 -8.83 -15.52 -1.58
N LEU A 247 -7.79 -16.16 -2.07
CA LEU A 247 -6.59 -15.46 -2.57
C LEU A 247 -6.91 -14.88 -3.96
N ILE A 248 -7.06 -13.56 -4.03
CA ILE A 248 -7.45 -12.79 -5.22
C ILE A 248 -6.25 -12.50 -6.12
N ALA A 249 -5.11 -12.09 -5.52
CA ALA A 249 -3.93 -11.76 -6.30
C ALA A 249 -2.63 -11.98 -5.50
N ILE A 250 -1.55 -12.23 -6.24
CA ILE A 250 -0.16 -12.25 -5.75
C ILE A 250 0.64 -11.28 -6.59
N ILE A 251 1.33 -10.35 -5.92
CA ILE A 251 2.23 -9.39 -6.55
C ILE A 251 3.61 -9.54 -5.92
N SER A 252 4.62 -9.84 -6.74
CA SER A 252 6.03 -9.81 -6.35
C SER A 252 6.62 -8.44 -6.68
N VAL A 253 7.30 -7.85 -5.73
CA VAL A 253 8.00 -6.56 -5.88
C VAL A 253 9.46 -6.76 -5.49
N PRO A 254 10.29 -7.26 -6.43
CA PRO A 254 11.70 -7.58 -6.15
C PRO A 254 12.55 -6.35 -5.83
N ALA A 255 12.12 -5.17 -6.23
CA ALA A 255 12.77 -3.91 -5.90
C ALA A 255 11.72 -2.84 -5.59
N TYR A 256 11.80 -2.25 -4.40
CA TYR A 256 10.95 -1.17 -3.93
C TYR A 256 11.82 -0.12 -3.25
N VAL A 257 11.81 1.09 -3.76
CA VAL A 257 12.54 2.23 -3.20
C VAL A 257 11.53 3.29 -2.76
N ARG A 258 11.59 3.71 -1.51
CA ARG A 258 10.59 4.59 -0.93
C ARG A 258 11.20 5.76 -0.18
N LYS A 259 10.61 6.95 -0.35
CA LYS A 259 10.74 8.10 0.54
C LYS A 259 9.52 8.17 1.44
N VAL A 260 9.72 8.50 2.71
CA VAL A 260 8.68 8.57 3.73
C VAL A 260 8.58 10.00 4.24
N PHE A 261 7.35 10.51 4.28
CA PHE A 261 7.05 11.85 4.83
C PHE A 261 5.93 11.75 5.86
N LEU A 262 5.89 12.72 6.76
CA LEU A 262 4.73 13.04 7.60
C LEU A 262 4.02 14.26 7.01
N PRO A 263 2.68 14.35 7.17
CA PRO A 263 1.88 15.50 6.74
C PRO A 263 2.16 16.77 7.53
#